data_c9a01b2956785482c5c615c35f72013f
#
_entry.id   c9a01b2956785482c5c615c35f72013f
#
_cell.length_a   1.000
_cell.length_b   1.000
_cell.length_c   1.000
_cell.angle_alpha   90.00
_cell.angle_beta   90.00
_cell.angle_gamma   90.00
#
_symmetry.space_group_name_H-M   'P 1'
#
loop_
_entity.id
_entity.type
_entity.pdbx_description
1 polymer ?
#
loop_
_entity_poly.entity_id
_entity_poly.type
_entity_poly.pdbx_seq_one_letter_code
_entity_poly.pdbx_strand_id
1 'polypeptide(L)'
;LATEGQVVEKPADIIKNPITLEFLGLQPEAAYSENKLEGKIISKMQQFLLELGKGFLFETRQKRFTFDEENYYVDLIFYNRLLQCYVLIDIKIDKLTHQDLGQMQMYVNYYDRYVKQEWEKPTIGILLCKEKKDALIKLTLPEDANIYATEYALYLPDKKELQDKLQQWIQEFDKEEDL
;
A
#
# COMPACT_ATOMS: atom_id res chain seq x y z
N LEU A 1 -6.18 18.53 -20.61
CA LEU A 1 -5.20 18.04 -19.64
C LEU A 1 -5.85 17.22 -18.56
N ALA A 2 -6.97 17.69 -18.01
CA ALA A 2 -7.77 16.90 -17.09
C ALA A 2 -8.40 15.66 -17.76
N THR A 3 -8.54 15.67 -19.07
CA THR A 3 -9.13 14.58 -19.84
C THR A 3 -8.16 13.44 -20.16
N GLU A 4 -6.87 13.71 -20.16
CA GLU A 4 -5.86 12.71 -20.49
C GLU A 4 -5.43 11.87 -19.28
N GLY A 5 -5.70 12.37 -18.06
CA GLY A 5 -5.32 11.69 -16.85
C GLY A 5 -3.80 11.64 -16.62
N GLN A 6 -3.41 11.05 -15.52
CA GLN A 6 -2.02 10.84 -15.17
C GLN A 6 -1.46 9.63 -15.94
N VAL A 7 -0.30 9.79 -16.56
CA VAL A 7 0.41 8.67 -17.17
C VAL A 7 1.05 7.82 -16.08
N VAL A 8 0.73 6.53 -16.06
CA VAL A 8 1.25 5.58 -15.09
C VAL A 8 2.40 4.81 -15.73
N GLU A 9 3.63 5.11 -15.34
CA GLU A 9 4.84 4.49 -15.88
C GLU A 9 5.63 3.70 -14.82
N LYS A 10 5.54 4.10 -13.56
CA LYS A 10 6.31 3.52 -12.44
C LYS A 10 5.46 3.32 -11.21
N PRO A 11 5.88 2.44 -10.28
CA PRO A 11 5.11 2.14 -9.07
C PRO A 11 4.72 3.36 -8.23
N ALA A 12 5.59 4.35 -8.11
CA ALA A 12 5.31 5.56 -7.35
C ALA A 12 4.10 6.34 -7.87
N ASP A 13 3.72 6.15 -9.15
CA ASP A 13 2.58 6.85 -9.75
C ASP A 13 1.24 6.30 -9.29
N ILE A 14 1.20 5.08 -8.73
CA ILE A 14 -0.04 4.42 -8.33
C ILE A 14 -0.18 4.24 -6.81
N ILE A 15 0.91 4.35 -6.06
CA ILE A 15 0.92 4.08 -4.62
C ILE A 15 0.59 5.35 -3.85
N LYS A 16 -0.52 5.31 -3.12
CA LYS A 16 -0.92 6.41 -2.22
C LYS A 16 -0.30 6.25 -0.84
N ASN A 17 0.00 7.36 -0.20
CA ASN A 17 0.44 7.41 1.18
C ASN A 17 -0.04 8.72 1.84
N PRO A 18 -0.91 8.68 2.86
CA PRO A 18 -1.55 7.48 3.41
C PRO A 18 -2.74 6.97 2.58
N ILE A 19 -3.15 5.73 2.86
CA ILE A 19 -4.42 5.17 2.37
C ILE A 19 -5.48 5.38 3.44
N THR A 20 -6.63 5.95 3.06
CA THR A 20 -7.70 6.22 3.99
C THR A 20 -8.71 5.07 4.02
N LEU A 21 -8.85 4.45 5.17
CA LEU A 21 -9.74 3.29 5.39
C LEU A 21 -10.98 3.65 6.22
N GLU A 22 -11.40 4.91 6.24
CA GLU A 22 -12.57 5.36 7.00
C GLU A 22 -13.85 4.61 6.63
N PHE A 23 -14.00 4.24 5.37
CA PHE A 23 -15.17 3.50 4.87
C PHE A 23 -15.37 2.14 5.55
N LEU A 24 -14.37 1.61 6.25
CA LEU A 24 -14.50 0.37 7.02
C LEU A 24 -15.38 0.52 8.26
N GLY A 25 -15.60 1.75 8.72
CA GLY A 25 -16.46 2.02 9.87
C GLY A 25 -15.92 1.49 11.20
N LEU A 26 -14.61 1.35 11.33
CA LEU A 26 -13.99 0.89 12.58
C LEU A 26 -14.01 2.00 13.62
N GLN A 27 -14.33 1.62 14.87
CA GLN A 27 -14.34 2.58 15.96
C GLN A 27 -12.92 2.97 16.38
N PRO A 28 -12.65 4.25 16.70
CA PRO A 28 -11.32 4.73 17.07
C PRO A 28 -10.68 3.98 18.23
N GLU A 29 -11.49 3.61 19.21
CA GLU A 29 -11.06 3.04 20.48
C GLU A 29 -11.03 1.51 20.47
N ALA A 30 -11.51 0.89 19.40
CA ALA A 30 -11.59 -0.56 19.33
C ALA A 30 -10.22 -1.17 19.00
N ALA A 31 -9.81 -2.15 19.80
CA ALA A 31 -8.69 -3.01 19.43
C ALA A 31 -9.14 -3.98 18.33
N TYR A 32 -8.34 -4.12 17.30
CA TYR A 32 -8.61 -5.06 16.20
C TYR A 32 -7.33 -5.77 15.79
N SER A 33 -7.50 -6.99 15.28
CA SER A 33 -6.42 -7.82 14.78
C SER A 33 -6.20 -7.56 13.27
N GLU A 34 -5.07 -8.03 12.76
CA GLU A 34 -4.80 -8.00 11.31
C GLU A 34 -5.89 -8.75 10.54
N ASN A 35 -6.32 -9.92 11.04
CA ASN A 35 -7.40 -10.70 10.44
C ASN A 35 -8.74 -9.96 10.39
N LYS A 36 -9.06 -9.23 11.43
CA LYS A 36 -10.29 -8.41 11.47
C LYS A 36 -10.23 -7.28 10.46
N LEU A 37 -9.11 -6.58 10.39
CA LEU A 37 -8.90 -5.51 9.41
C LEU A 37 -8.96 -6.05 7.98
N GLU A 38 -8.27 -7.15 7.71
CA GLU A 38 -8.32 -7.82 6.42
C GLU A 38 -9.74 -8.23 6.05
N GLY A 39 -10.47 -8.85 6.98
CA GLY A 39 -11.87 -9.25 6.76
C GLY A 39 -12.78 -8.07 6.41
N LYS A 40 -12.58 -6.93 7.07
CA LYS A 40 -13.31 -5.70 6.76
C LYS A 40 -12.96 -5.16 5.38
N ILE A 41 -11.71 -5.17 5.00
CA ILE A 41 -11.27 -4.78 3.65
C ILE A 41 -11.93 -5.69 2.60
N ILE A 42 -11.92 -7.00 2.82
CA ILE A 42 -12.56 -7.97 1.90
C ILE A 42 -14.06 -7.70 1.79
N SER A 43 -14.75 -7.46 2.89
CA SER A 43 -16.20 -7.20 2.87
C SER A 43 -16.56 -5.91 2.13
N LYS A 44 -15.62 -4.98 2.00
CA LYS A 44 -15.80 -3.71 1.30
C LYS A 44 -14.77 -3.52 0.19
N MET A 45 -14.49 -4.60 -0.53
CA MET A 45 -13.43 -4.61 -1.56
C MET A 45 -13.65 -3.56 -2.65
N GLN A 46 -14.89 -3.29 -3.02
CA GLN A 46 -15.18 -2.27 -4.04
C GLN A 46 -14.69 -0.89 -3.61
N GLN A 47 -14.96 -0.49 -2.36
CA GLN A 47 -14.49 0.78 -1.80
C GLN A 47 -12.97 0.78 -1.64
N PHE A 48 -12.39 -0.36 -1.25
CA PHE A 48 -10.95 -0.48 -1.12
C PHE A 48 -10.23 -0.30 -2.47
N LEU A 49 -10.75 -0.90 -3.53
CA LEU A 49 -10.22 -0.72 -4.89
C LEU A 49 -10.28 0.74 -5.34
N LEU A 50 -11.35 1.44 -5.01
CA LEU A 50 -11.47 2.88 -5.31
C LEU A 50 -10.40 3.69 -4.54
N GLU A 51 -10.14 3.34 -3.29
CA GLU A 51 -9.11 4.01 -2.50
C GLU A 51 -7.69 3.70 -2.99
N LEU A 52 -7.42 2.48 -3.41
CA LEU A 52 -6.12 2.11 -3.98
C LEU A 52 -5.79 2.93 -5.23
N GLY A 53 -6.77 3.18 -6.06
CA GLY A 53 -6.60 3.98 -7.27
C GLY A 53 -6.76 3.21 -8.57
N LYS A 54 -6.19 3.75 -9.64
CA LYS A 54 -6.43 3.28 -11.00
C LYS A 54 -5.72 1.98 -11.33
N GLY A 55 -6.42 1.13 -12.06
CA GLY A 55 -5.86 -0.05 -12.69
C GLY A 55 -5.78 -1.27 -11.82
N PHE A 56 -6.20 -1.21 -10.56
CA PHE A 56 -6.15 -2.34 -9.65
C PHE A 56 -7.28 -3.32 -9.89
N LEU A 57 -6.92 -4.60 -9.94
CA LEU A 57 -7.83 -5.74 -9.99
C LEU A 57 -7.51 -6.64 -8.80
N PHE A 58 -8.54 -7.06 -8.08
CA PHE A 58 -8.37 -7.99 -6.96
C PHE A 58 -8.34 -9.42 -7.49
N GLU A 59 -7.31 -10.18 -7.12
CA GLU A 59 -7.18 -11.58 -7.52
C GLU A 59 -7.63 -12.52 -6.40
N THR A 60 -7.02 -12.45 -5.24
CA THR A 60 -7.33 -13.36 -4.14
C THR A 60 -6.82 -12.82 -2.80
N ARG A 61 -7.30 -13.46 -1.73
CA ARG A 61 -6.82 -13.24 -0.36
C ARG A 61 -6.11 -14.50 0.14
N GLN A 62 -5.23 -14.32 1.15
CA GLN A 62 -4.54 -15.40 1.84
C GLN A 62 -3.98 -16.46 0.87
N LYS A 63 -3.24 -15.97 -0.12
CA LYS A 63 -2.63 -16.85 -1.10
C LYS A 63 -1.46 -17.61 -0.48
N ARG A 64 -1.63 -18.92 -0.40
CA ARG A 64 -0.56 -19.80 0.07
C ARG A 64 0.40 -20.13 -1.07
N PHE A 65 1.68 -20.12 -0.77
CA PHE A 65 2.70 -20.80 -1.55
C PHE A 65 3.62 -21.59 -0.62
N THR A 66 4.19 -22.65 -1.15
CA THR A 66 5.09 -23.52 -0.39
C THR A 66 6.48 -23.45 -1.00
N PHE A 67 7.45 -23.19 -0.16
CA PHE A 67 8.85 -23.15 -0.56
C PHE A 67 9.70 -23.79 0.55
N ASP A 68 10.61 -24.69 0.20
CA ASP A 68 11.48 -25.39 1.14
C ASP A 68 10.72 -26.03 2.32
N GLU A 69 9.61 -26.72 1.97
CA GLU A 69 8.72 -27.44 2.91
C GLU A 69 7.95 -26.52 3.89
N GLU A 70 8.10 -25.20 3.78
CA GLU A 70 7.36 -24.24 4.58
C GLU A 70 6.23 -23.57 3.79
N ASN A 71 5.14 -23.28 4.47
CA ASN A 71 3.99 -22.57 3.90
C ASN A 71 4.03 -21.11 4.26
N TYR A 72 3.82 -20.26 3.25
CA TYR A 72 3.75 -18.82 3.38
C TYR A 72 2.43 -18.32 2.84
N TYR A 73 1.95 -17.20 3.38
CA TYR A 73 0.68 -16.60 2.98
C TYR A 73 0.86 -15.12 2.71
N VAL A 74 0.35 -14.68 1.58
CA VAL A 74 0.23 -13.24 1.26
C VAL A 74 -1.21 -12.83 1.53
N ASP A 75 -1.41 -11.76 2.30
CA ASP A 75 -2.75 -11.34 2.74
C ASP A 75 -3.68 -11.03 1.57
N LEU A 76 -3.25 -10.16 0.66
CA LEU A 76 -4.04 -9.72 -0.48
C LEU A 76 -3.18 -9.66 -1.73
N ILE A 77 -3.71 -10.19 -2.83
CA ILE A 77 -3.05 -10.13 -4.12
C ILE A 77 -3.92 -9.38 -5.11
N PHE A 78 -3.32 -8.38 -5.73
CA PHE A 78 -3.89 -7.57 -6.78
C PHE A 78 -3.05 -7.66 -8.04
N TYR A 79 -3.64 -7.23 -9.13
CA TYR A 79 -2.94 -6.99 -10.38
C TYR A 79 -3.22 -5.57 -10.84
N ASN A 80 -2.19 -4.83 -11.23
CA ASN A 80 -2.37 -3.50 -11.80
C ASN A 80 -2.22 -3.56 -13.31
N ARG A 81 -3.31 -3.33 -14.03
CA ARG A 81 -3.34 -3.43 -15.50
C ARG A 81 -2.55 -2.32 -16.21
N LEU A 82 -2.38 -1.17 -15.57
CA LEU A 82 -1.65 -0.04 -16.16
C LEU A 82 -0.14 -0.28 -16.11
N LEU A 83 0.34 -0.85 -15.01
CA LEU A 83 1.74 -1.26 -14.85
C LEU A 83 2.03 -2.66 -15.36
N GLN A 84 1.00 -3.45 -15.63
CA GLN A 84 1.13 -4.86 -16.05
C GLN A 84 1.97 -5.68 -15.08
N CYS A 85 1.64 -5.62 -13.79
CA CYS A 85 2.36 -6.35 -12.75
C CYS A 85 1.45 -6.78 -11.60
N TYR A 86 1.91 -7.81 -10.88
CA TYR A 86 1.30 -8.21 -9.61
C TYR A 86 1.62 -7.18 -8.52
N VAL A 87 0.66 -6.99 -7.62
CA VAL A 87 0.82 -6.15 -6.44
C VAL A 87 0.42 -6.98 -5.22
N LEU A 88 1.39 -7.26 -4.37
CA LEU A 88 1.20 -8.04 -3.14
C LEU A 88 1.04 -7.07 -1.97
N ILE A 89 0.00 -7.24 -1.17
CA ILE A 89 -0.24 -6.37 -0.02
C ILE A 89 -0.32 -7.22 1.25
N ASP A 90 0.52 -6.89 2.21
CA ASP A 90 0.42 -7.41 3.58
C ASP A 90 0.00 -6.28 4.53
N ILE A 91 -0.86 -6.64 5.49
CA ILE A 91 -1.42 -5.71 6.46
C ILE A 91 -0.71 -5.90 7.80
N LYS A 92 -0.24 -4.80 8.38
CA LYS A 92 0.40 -4.77 9.69
C LYS A 92 -0.29 -3.76 10.59
N ILE A 93 -0.75 -4.19 11.75
CA ILE A 93 -1.41 -3.32 12.72
C ILE A 93 -0.42 -2.63 13.66
N ASP A 94 0.79 -3.18 13.77
CA ASP A 94 1.86 -2.67 14.61
C ASP A 94 2.92 -1.92 13.79
N LYS A 95 4.01 -1.58 14.44
CA LYS A 95 5.17 -0.97 13.79
C LYS A 95 5.81 -1.95 12.82
N LEU A 96 6.24 -1.42 11.70
CA LEU A 96 6.96 -2.18 10.70
C LEU A 96 8.34 -2.60 11.24
N THR A 97 8.67 -3.89 11.07
CA THR A 97 9.97 -4.45 11.46
C THR A 97 10.81 -4.83 10.23
N HIS A 98 12.11 -5.04 10.45
CA HIS A 98 12.99 -5.54 9.39
C HIS A 98 12.59 -6.94 8.91
N GLN A 99 11.96 -7.76 9.76
CA GLN A 99 11.45 -9.08 9.39
C GLN A 99 10.26 -8.96 8.43
N ASP A 100 9.38 -7.99 8.65
CA ASP A 100 8.26 -7.73 7.74
C ASP A 100 8.73 -7.36 6.34
N LEU A 101 9.75 -6.52 6.27
CA LEU A 101 10.37 -6.11 5.00
C LEU A 101 11.04 -7.30 4.29
N GLY A 102 11.80 -8.10 5.03
CA GLY A 102 12.45 -9.31 4.49
C GLY A 102 11.45 -10.34 3.99
N GLN A 103 10.36 -10.55 4.70
CA GLN A 103 9.29 -11.45 4.29
C GLN A 103 8.61 -10.99 2.99
N MET A 104 8.30 -9.71 2.88
CA MET A 104 7.74 -9.16 1.65
C MET A 104 8.72 -9.27 0.48
N GLN A 105 10.01 -9.04 0.72
CA GLN A 105 11.03 -9.25 -0.32
C GLN A 105 11.04 -10.68 -0.83
N MET A 106 10.91 -11.66 0.06
CA MET A 106 10.79 -13.06 -0.31
C MET A 106 9.56 -13.33 -1.17
N TYR A 107 8.41 -12.75 -0.82
CA TYR A 107 7.17 -12.89 -1.58
C TYR A 107 7.30 -12.30 -2.98
N VAL A 108 7.84 -11.10 -3.09
CA VAL A 108 8.09 -10.43 -4.37
C VAL A 108 9.04 -11.25 -5.24
N ASN A 109 10.12 -11.76 -4.67
CA ASN A 109 11.08 -12.61 -5.38
C ASN A 109 10.43 -13.91 -5.87
N TYR A 110 9.58 -14.53 -5.05
CA TYR A 110 8.86 -15.74 -5.44
C TYR A 110 7.96 -15.49 -6.66
N TYR A 111 7.20 -14.39 -6.63
CA TYR A 111 6.34 -14.02 -7.75
C TYR A 111 7.13 -13.70 -9.01
N ASP A 112 8.24 -12.99 -8.88
CA ASP A 112 9.08 -12.64 -10.02
C ASP A 112 9.72 -13.86 -10.67
N ARG A 113 10.09 -14.87 -9.88
CA ARG A 113 10.78 -16.06 -10.38
C ARG A 113 9.84 -17.16 -10.86
N TYR A 114 8.68 -17.33 -10.21
CA TYR A 114 7.85 -18.53 -10.42
C TYR A 114 6.41 -18.26 -10.87
N VAL A 115 5.91 -17.03 -10.74
CA VAL A 115 4.50 -16.73 -11.01
C VAL A 115 4.31 -15.81 -12.22
N LYS A 116 4.99 -14.67 -12.25
CA LYS A 116 4.81 -13.72 -13.33
C LYS A 116 5.29 -14.26 -14.68
N GLN A 117 4.71 -13.76 -15.75
CA GLN A 117 5.14 -14.04 -17.12
C GLN A 117 6.33 -13.14 -17.49
N GLU A 118 7.10 -13.54 -18.52
CA GLU A 118 8.27 -12.77 -18.96
C GLU A 118 7.92 -11.34 -19.42
N TRP A 119 6.75 -11.17 -20.02
CA TRP A 119 6.29 -9.87 -20.50
C TRP A 119 5.76 -8.97 -19.39
N GLU A 120 5.49 -9.50 -18.21
CA GLU A 120 5.02 -8.73 -17.07
C GLU A 120 6.17 -8.01 -16.38
N LYS A 121 5.88 -6.82 -15.87
CA LYS A 121 6.86 -6.02 -15.14
C LYS A 121 7.09 -6.58 -13.73
N PRO A 122 8.18 -6.17 -13.06
CA PRO A 122 8.48 -6.67 -11.72
C PRO A 122 7.34 -6.46 -10.74
N THR A 123 7.13 -7.48 -9.90
CA THR A 123 6.11 -7.48 -8.86
C THR A 123 6.36 -6.39 -7.83
N ILE A 124 5.29 -5.75 -7.38
CA ILE A 124 5.32 -4.72 -6.35
C ILE A 124 4.84 -5.31 -5.03
N GLY A 125 5.58 -5.06 -3.96
CA GLY A 125 5.15 -5.38 -2.60
C GLY A 125 4.76 -4.12 -1.85
N ILE A 126 3.61 -4.13 -1.20
CA ILE A 126 3.13 -3.03 -0.35
C ILE A 126 2.89 -3.56 1.05
N LEU A 127 3.54 -2.94 2.02
CA LEU A 127 3.27 -3.17 3.43
C LEU A 127 2.35 -2.05 3.91
N LEU A 128 1.09 -2.41 4.18
CA LEU A 128 0.10 -1.49 4.68
C LEU A 128 0.19 -1.48 6.20
N CYS A 129 0.73 -0.42 6.77
CA CYS A 129 1.07 -0.32 8.18
C CYS A 129 0.47 0.92 8.84
N LYS A 130 0.34 0.86 10.16
CA LYS A 130 -0.15 1.99 10.94
C LYS A 130 0.89 3.10 11.03
N GLU A 131 2.15 2.73 11.18
CA GLU A 131 3.29 3.65 11.30
C GLU A 131 4.50 3.07 10.61
N LYS A 132 5.17 3.86 9.79
CA LYS A 132 6.41 3.47 9.13
C LYS A 132 7.59 4.30 9.60
N LYS A 133 8.79 3.72 9.50
CA LYS A 133 10.04 4.41 9.76
C LYS A 133 10.90 4.38 8.49
N ASP A 134 11.04 5.50 7.83
CA ASP A 134 11.76 5.59 6.56
C ASP A 134 13.23 5.18 6.69
N ALA A 135 13.87 5.49 7.80
CA ALA A 135 15.26 5.10 8.05
C ALA A 135 15.42 3.57 8.09
N LEU A 136 14.51 2.86 8.76
CA LEU A 136 14.52 1.40 8.82
C LEU A 136 14.34 0.79 7.43
N ILE A 137 13.43 1.32 6.65
CA ILE A 137 13.15 0.86 5.29
C ILE A 137 14.37 1.02 4.40
N LYS A 138 15.00 2.19 4.43
CA LYS A 138 16.19 2.50 3.62
C LYS A 138 17.39 1.63 3.97
N LEU A 139 17.57 1.31 5.24
CA LEU A 139 18.68 0.46 5.68
C LEU A 139 18.45 -1.03 5.43
N THR A 140 17.21 -1.46 5.42
CA THR A 140 16.85 -2.88 5.31
C THR A 140 16.73 -3.34 3.86
N LEU A 141 16.17 -2.52 2.98
CA LEU A 141 15.92 -2.88 1.59
C LEU A 141 17.04 -2.40 0.66
N PRO A 142 17.36 -3.17 -0.40
CA PRO A 142 18.18 -2.67 -1.49
C PRO A 142 17.56 -1.41 -2.13
N GLU A 143 18.38 -0.54 -2.71
CA GLU A 143 17.91 0.70 -3.36
C GLU A 143 16.94 0.44 -4.51
N ASP A 144 17.10 -0.68 -5.20
CA ASP A 144 16.27 -1.10 -6.34
C ASP A 144 15.09 -1.99 -5.93
N ALA A 145 14.83 -2.17 -4.63
CA ALA A 145 13.74 -2.99 -4.16
C ALA A 145 12.37 -2.39 -4.56
N ASN A 146 11.48 -3.26 -5.01
CA ASN A 146 10.14 -2.89 -5.45
C ASN A 146 9.12 -3.06 -4.32
N ILE A 147 9.50 -2.65 -3.12
CA ILE A 147 8.73 -2.76 -1.89
C ILE A 147 8.49 -1.38 -1.30
N TYR A 148 7.23 -1.12 -0.96
CA TYR A 148 6.78 0.17 -0.46
C TYR A 148 6.03 -0.04 0.85
N ALA A 149 6.29 0.81 1.83
CA ALA A 149 5.50 0.88 3.05
C ALA A 149 4.55 2.07 2.93
N THR A 150 3.27 1.80 3.12
CA THR A 150 2.23 2.82 3.05
C THR A 150 1.46 2.84 4.36
N GLU A 151 1.31 4.01 4.95
CA GLU A 151 0.52 4.17 6.16
C GLU A 151 -0.97 4.18 5.83
N TYR A 152 -1.78 3.59 6.71
CA TYR A 152 -3.23 3.71 6.60
C TYR A 152 -3.78 4.58 7.72
N ALA A 153 -4.82 5.33 7.40
CA ALA A 153 -5.59 6.13 8.36
C ALA A 153 -7.01 5.55 8.44
N LEU A 154 -7.46 5.20 9.64
CA LEU A 154 -8.80 4.65 9.85
C LEU A 154 -9.88 5.73 9.97
N TYR A 155 -9.46 6.98 10.18
CA TYR A 155 -10.34 8.11 10.39
C TYR A 155 -9.89 9.29 9.57
N LEU A 156 -10.82 10.10 9.13
CA LEU A 156 -10.48 11.38 8.55
C LEU A 156 -9.95 12.31 9.67
N PRO A 157 -8.99 13.20 9.37
CA PRO A 157 -8.58 14.23 10.29
C PRO A 157 -9.80 15.05 10.74
N ASP A 158 -9.79 15.53 11.97
CA ASP A 158 -10.86 16.38 12.42
C ASP A 158 -10.87 17.70 11.63
N LYS A 159 -11.98 18.44 11.74
CA LYS A 159 -12.16 19.68 11.00
C LYS A 159 -11.06 20.71 11.28
N LYS A 160 -10.57 20.75 12.52
CA LYS A 160 -9.51 21.66 12.93
C LYS A 160 -8.16 21.29 12.28
N GLU A 161 -7.81 20.02 12.29
CA GLU A 161 -6.58 19.53 11.63
C GLU A 161 -6.60 19.82 10.13
N LEU A 162 -7.75 19.63 9.47
CA LEU A 162 -7.90 19.94 8.04
C LEU A 162 -7.74 21.43 7.77
N GLN A 163 -8.33 22.29 8.63
CA GLN A 163 -8.19 23.73 8.50
C GLN A 163 -6.74 24.18 8.70
N ASP A 164 -6.06 23.64 9.69
CA ASP A 164 -4.65 23.97 9.96
C ASP A 164 -3.75 23.57 8.78
N LYS A 165 -3.96 22.39 8.19
CA LYS A 165 -3.23 21.96 7.00
C LYS A 165 -3.51 22.84 5.80
N LEU A 166 -4.76 23.23 5.56
CA LEU A 166 -5.13 24.14 4.47
C LEU A 166 -4.47 25.49 4.63
N GLN A 167 -4.46 26.05 5.85
CA GLN A 167 -3.79 27.31 6.13
C GLN A 167 -2.28 27.21 5.90
N GLN A 168 -1.67 26.12 6.31
CA GLN A 168 -0.25 25.88 6.08
C GLN A 168 0.07 25.84 4.57
N TRP A 169 -0.71 25.12 3.78
CA TRP A 169 -0.52 25.06 2.34
C TRP A 169 -0.69 26.40 1.66
N ILE A 170 -1.67 27.19 2.09
CA ILE A 170 -1.88 28.55 1.58
C ILE A 170 -0.67 29.44 1.88
N GLN A 171 -0.14 29.37 3.11
CA GLN A 171 1.05 30.13 3.48
C GLN A 171 2.29 29.72 2.70
N GLU A 172 2.47 28.43 2.46
CA GLU A 172 3.58 27.93 1.64
C GLU A 172 3.45 28.42 0.20
N PHE A 173 2.25 28.39 -0.36
CA PHE A 173 1.97 28.89 -1.71
C PHE A 173 2.24 30.38 -1.86
N ASP A 174 1.79 31.19 -0.90
CA ASP A 174 2.02 32.64 -0.90
C ASP A 174 3.51 32.98 -0.82
N LYS A 175 4.30 32.19 -0.07
CA LYS A 175 5.76 32.37 0.02
C LYS A 175 6.48 32.04 -1.31
N GLU A 176 5.97 31.09 -2.07
CA GLU A 176 6.52 30.74 -3.39
C GLU A 176 6.24 31.84 -4.41
N GLU A 177 5.11 32.54 -4.31
CA GLU A 177 4.79 33.67 -5.20
C GLU A 177 5.62 34.93 -4.92
N ASP A 178 6.07 35.11 -3.68
CA ASP A 178 6.90 36.26 -3.28
C ASP A 178 8.39 36.12 -3.66
N LEU A 179 8.76 35.01 -4.23
CA LEU A 179 10.12 34.74 -4.75
C LEU A 179 10.18 35.00 -6.26
#